data_c0f49ae779e4209266c8da004c204956
#
_entry.id   c0f49ae779e4209266c8da004c204956
#
_cell.length_a   1.000
_cell.length_b   1.000
_cell.length_c   1.000
_cell.angle_alpha   90.00
_cell.angle_beta   90.00
_cell.angle_gamma   90.00
#
_symmetry.space_group_name_H-M   'P 1'
#
loop_
_entity.id
_entity.type
_entity.pdbx_description
1 polymer ?
#
loop_
_entity_poly.entity_id
_entity_poly.type
_entity_poly.pdbx_seq_one_letter_code
_entity_poly.pdbx_strand_id
1 'polypeptide(L)'
;FTELTYFPYGSGTKGVFGARVDTLNALRPHYDPKAIYDHEPRIRRVVDTMVDGTFSDNGTGQFQALYNSLLFGNSWQKADYYFVLYELLPYIDRKLQALYDTKDPMTFGRKCLMNTCAAGPFSSDRTIRQYAEEIWHIAPLTVEGSLPFGTASTH
;
A
#
# COMPACT_ATOMS: atom_id res chain seq x y z
N PHE A 1 2.92 3.78 3.80
CA PHE A 1 1.78 4.20 2.98
C PHE A 1 1.44 3.11 1.99
N THR A 2 0.59 2.16 2.36
CA THR A 2 -0.03 1.24 1.42
C THR A 2 -1.51 1.15 1.73
N GLU A 3 -2.22 2.28 1.61
CA GLU A 3 -3.67 2.22 1.42
C GLU A 3 -3.94 1.94 -0.06
N LEU A 4 -3.91 0.68 -0.44
CA LEU A 4 -4.56 0.23 -1.66
C LEU A 4 -6.05 0.24 -1.37
N THR A 5 -6.67 1.39 -1.59
CA THR A 5 -8.10 1.58 -1.34
C THR A 5 -8.88 0.98 -2.49
N TYR A 6 -9.21 -0.29 -2.38
CA TYR A 6 -10.21 -0.90 -3.23
C TYR A 6 -11.60 -0.55 -2.67
N PHE A 7 -12.33 0.34 -3.34
CA PHE A 7 -13.69 0.71 -2.97
C PHE A 7 -14.69 -0.22 -3.68
N PRO A 8 -15.30 -1.21 -3.01
CA PRO A 8 -16.47 -1.89 -3.56
C PRO A 8 -17.65 -0.92 -3.44
N TYR A 9 -18.17 -0.46 -4.57
CA TYR A 9 -19.39 0.33 -4.61
C TYR A 9 -20.56 -0.48 -4.05
N GLY A 10 -21.27 0.06 -3.06
CA GLY A 10 -22.59 -0.42 -2.63
C GLY A 10 -22.66 -1.26 -1.35
N SER A 11 -21.59 -1.65 -0.74
CA SER A 11 -21.61 -2.20 0.62
C SER A 11 -20.80 -1.28 1.52
N GLY A 12 -21.35 -0.67 2.54
CA GLY A 12 -20.66 0.26 3.44
C GLY A 12 -19.40 -0.26 4.14
N THR A 13 -18.78 -1.26 3.59
CA THR A 13 -17.48 -1.84 3.94
C THR A 13 -16.41 -1.27 3.01
N LYS A 14 -15.66 -0.32 3.52
CA LYS A 14 -14.42 0.15 2.91
C LYS A 14 -13.50 -1.05 2.70
N GLY A 15 -13.21 -1.37 1.44
CA GLY A 15 -12.29 -2.46 1.07
C GLY A 15 -10.83 -2.12 1.30
N VAL A 16 -10.51 -1.49 2.43
CA VAL A 16 -9.14 -1.19 2.84
C VAL A 16 -8.55 -2.47 3.46
N PHE A 17 -7.38 -2.90 2.99
CA PHE A 17 -6.56 -3.82 3.77
C PHE A 17 -5.43 -3.01 4.43
N GLY A 18 -4.85 -3.59 5.48
CA GLY A 18 -3.83 -2.93 6.27
C GLY A 18 -4.38 -2.25 7.51
N ALA A 19 -3.52 -2.06 8.47
CA ALA A 19 -3.87 -1.43 9.73
C ALA A 19 -3.77 0.09 9.63
N ARG A 20 -4.65 0.78 10.35
CA ARG A 20 -4.58 2.24 10.51
C ARG A 20 -3.35 2.61 11.32
N VAL A 21 -2.86 3.83 11.13
CA VAL A 21 -1.69 4.38 11.86
C VAL A 21 -1.84 4.22 13.37
N ASP A 22 -3.03 4.51 13.92
CA ASP A 22 -3.30 4.38 15.35
C ASP A 22 -3.11 2.92 15.84
N THR A 23 -3.61 1.95 15.06
CA THR A 23 -3.43 0.52 15.35
C THR A 23 -1.97 0.12 15.29
N LEU A 24 -1.22 0.57 14.28
CA LEU A 24 0.20 0.27 14.15
C LEU A 24 1.03 0.91 15.27
N ASN A 25 0.70 2.12 15.67
CA ASN A 25 1.38 2.78 16.79
C ASN A 25 1.13 2.04 18.11
N ALA A 26 -0.08 1.56 18.35
CA ALA A 26 -0.39 0.75 19.53
C ALA A 26 0.31 -0.63 19.49
N LEU A 27 0.43 -1.23 18.31
CA LEU A 27 1.08 -2.53 18.11
C LEU A 27 2.61 -2.45 18.27
N ARG A 28 3.23 -1.37 17.79
CA ARG A 28 4.69 -1.21 17.67
C ARG A 28 5.51 -1.58 18.91
N PRO A 29 5.11 -1.25 20.17
CA PRO A 29 5.86 -1.62 21.35
C PRO A 29 5.95 -3.13 21.59
N HIS A 30 4.94 -3.89 21.17
CA HIS A 30 4.76 -5.32 21.44
C HIS A 30 4.87 -6.18 20.18
N TYR A 31 5.22 -5.58 19.04
CA TYR A 31 5.28 -6.27 17.76
C TYR A 31 6.44 -7.25 17.72
N ASP A 32 6.10 -8.52 17.50
CA ASP A 32 7.05 -9.62 17.31
C ASP A 32 6.79 -10.34 15.98
N PRO A 33 7.50 -9.96 14.90
CA PRO A 33 7.34 -10.59 13.59
C PRO A 33 7.81 -12.06 13.60
N LYS A 34 8.76 -12.41 14.46
CA LYS A 34 9.24 -13.78 14.58
C LYS A 34 8.15 -14.70 15.13
N ALA A 35 7.37 -14.24 16.11
CA ALA A 35 6.21 -14.98 16.61
C ALA A 35 5.16 -15.20 15.51
N ILE A 36 4.89 -14.19 14.67
CA ILE A 36 3.99 -14.35 13.51
C ILE A 36 4.52 -15.43 12.57
N TYR A 37 5.79 -15.36 12.20
CA TYR A 37 6.44 -16.36 11.35
C TYR A 37 6.37 -17.76 11.95
N ASP A 38 6.59 -17.91 13.25
CA ASP A 38 6.59 -19.21 13.91
C ASP A 38 5.20 -19.84 14.01
N HIS A 39 4.15 -19.04 14.18
CA HIS A 39 2.79 -19.52 14.41
C HIS A 39 1.90 -19.55 13.13
N GLU A 40 2.29 -18.87 12.05
CA GLU A 40 1.49 -18.84 10.82
C GLU A 40 2.22 -19.56 9.67
N PRO A 41 1.84 -20.82 9.37
CA PRO A 41 2.52 -21.64 8.36
C PRO A 41 2.51 -21.04 6.95
N ARG A 42 1.48 -20.26 6.59
CA ARG A 42 1.38 -19.62 5.28
C ARG A 42 2.44 -18.53 5.13
N ILE A 43 2.66 -17.73 6.18
CA ILE A 43 3.69 -16.70 6.22
C ILE A 43 5.07 -17.36 6.18
N ARG A 44 5.32 -18.36 7.03
CA ARG A 44 6.58 -19.10 7.05
C ARG A 44 6.93 -19.60 5.67
N ARG A 45 6.02 -20.31 4.99
CA ARG A 45 6.24 -20.86 3.66
C ARG A 45 6.65 -19.79 2.64
N VAL A 46 6.03 -18.61 2.69
CA VAL A 46 6.37 -17.51 1.78
C VAL A 46 7.74 -16.91 2.11
N VAL A 47 8.01 -16.69 3.38
CA VAL A 47 9.28 -16.10 3.83
C VAL A 47 10.45 -17.04 3.53
N ASP A 48 10.28 -18.34 3.73
CA ASP A 48 11.32 -19.36 3.49
C ASP A 48 11.73 -19.44 2.02
N THR A 49 10.84 -19.12 1.05
CA THR A 49 11.16 -19.10 -0.38
C THR A 49 12.30 -18.14 -0.75
N MET A 50 12.62 -17.20 0.09
CA MET A 50 13.75 -16.29 -0.12
C MET A 50 15.09 -16.96 0.13
N VAL A 51 15.13 -18.03 0.96
CA VAL A 51 16.39 -18.65 1.43
C VAL A 51 16.48 -20.15 1.19
N ASP A 52 15.39 -20.80 0.76
CA ASP A 52 15.34 -22.25 0.52
C ASP A 52 15.75 -22.66 -0.90
N GLY A 53 16.12 -21.70 -1.76
CA GLY A 53 16.50 -21.93 -3.13
C GLY A 53 15.36 -21.89 -4.15
N THR A 54 14.12 -21.63 -3.71
CA THR A 54 12.95 -21.43 -4.61
C THR A 54 13.18 -20.26 -5.56
N PHE A 55 13.73 -19.16 -5.05
CA PHE A 55 14.12 -18.00 -5.84
C PHE A 55 15.63 -17.80 -5.77
N SER A 56 16.20 -17.25 -6.85
CA SER A 56 17.62 -16.91 -6.92
C SER A 56 17.77 -15.39 -7.08
N ASP A 57 18.67 -14.83 -6.29
CA ASP A 57 19.13 -13.44 -6.43
C ASP A 57 20.48 -13.35 -7.16
N ASN A 58 20.89 -14.42 -7.86
CA ASN A 58 22.17 -14.55 -8.54
C ASN A 58 23.39 -14.36 -7.62
N GLY A 59 23.25 -14.75 -6.36
CA GLY A 59 24.33 -14.68 -5.37
C GLY A 59 24.62 -13.30 -4.82
N THR A 60 23.70 -12.33 -4.99
CA THR A 60 23.85 -10.97 -4.45
C THR A 60 23.66 -10.91 -2.93
N GLY A 61 23.01 -11.91 -2.33
CA GLY A 61 22.67 -11.95 -0.92
C GLY A 61 21.49 -11.05 -0.52
N GLN A 62 20.80 -10.47 -1.50
CA GLN A 62 19.67 -9.57 -1.23
C GLN A 62 18.49 -10.29 -0.58
N PHE A 63 18.19 -11.52 -1.01
CA PHE A 63 17.09 -12.28 -0.40
C PHE A 63 17.41 -12.69 1.04
N GLN A 64 18.66 -13.07 1.32
CA GLN A 64 19.09 -13.32 2.70
C GLN A 64 19.00 -12.05 3.57
N ALA A 65 19.42 -10.91 3.03
CA ALA A 65 19.31 -9.64 3.73
C ALA A 65 17.85 -9.26 4.01
N LEU A 66 16.94 -9.47 3.05
CA LEU A 66 15.52 -9.25 3.21
C LEU A 66 14.90 -10.18 4.26
N TYR A 67 15.19 -11.47 4.20
CA TYR A 67 14.79 -12.46 5.20
C TYR A 67 15.21 -12.02 6.61
N ASN A 68 16.47 -11.62 6.77
CA ASN A 68 17.00 -11.15 8.05
C ASN A 68 16.31 -9.87 8.52
N SER A 69 16.01 -8.94 7.61
CA SER A 69 15.33 -7.70 7.96
C SER A 69 13.90 -7.90 8.44
N LEU A 70 13.22 -8.93 7.93
CA LEU A 70 11.87 -9.30 8.35
C LEU A 70 11.85 -9.98 9.73
N LEU A 71 12.80 -10.88 10.00
CA LEU A 71 12.73 -11.72 11.19
C LEU A 71 13.62 -11.26 12.37
N PHE A 72 14.73 -10.62 12.08
CA PHE A 72 15.75 -10.29 13.09
C PHE A 72 16.03 -8.79 13.18
N GLY A 73 15.78 -8.04 12.10
CA GLY A 73 16.19 -6.65 12.00
C GLY A 73 17.71 -6.51 11.89
N ASN A 74 18.20 -5.31 12.17
CA ASN A 74 19.62 -5.00 12.19
C ASN A 74 19.94 -3.93 13.26
N SER A 75 21.19 -3.47 13.33
CA SER A 75 21.63 -2.45 14.32
C SER A 75 20.90 -1.11 14.21
N TRP A 76 20.30 -0.81 13.06
CA TRP A 76 19.64 0.46 12.78
C TRP A 76 18.11 0.38 12.79
N GLN A 77 17.56 -0.82 12.56
CA GLN A 77 16.14 -1.00 12.33
C GLN A 77 15.63 -2.29 12.96
N LYS A 78 14.51 -2.20 13.69
CA LYS A 78 13.82 -3.36 14.24
C LYS A 78 13.35 -4.29 13.12
N ALA A 79 13.18 -5.59 13.47
CA ALA A 79 12.60 -6.58 12.57
C ALA A 79 11.23 -6.12 12.06
N ASP A 80 10.98 -6.37 10.78
CA ASP A 80 9.73 -6.02 10.08
C ASP A 80 9.20 -4.61 10.45
N TYR A 81 10.05 -3.63 10.33
CA TYR A 81 9.76 -2.24 10.72
C TYR A 81 8.47 -1.70 10.09
N TYR A 82 8.11 -2.19 8.91
CA TYR A 82 6.94 -1.76 8.14
C TYR A 82 5.71 -2.65 8.33
N PHE A 83 5.74 -3.61 9.26
CA PHE A 83 4.63 -4.51 9.56
C PHE A 83 4.17 -5.38 8.38
N VAL A 84 5.09 -5.74 7.50
CA VAL A 84 4.81 -6.52 6.28
C VAL A 84 4.20 -7.88 6.61
N LEU A 85 4.75 -8.59 7.61
CA LEU A 85 4.24 -9.90 8.01
C LEU A 85 2.85 -9.80 8.66
N TYR A 86 2.59 -8.74 9.40
CA TYR A 86 1.28 -8.47 9.99
C TYR A 86 0.20 -8.24 8.93
N GLU A 87 0.54 -7.52 7.86
CA GLU A 87 -0.39 -7.14 6.81
C GLU A 87 -0.47 -8.16 5.66
N LEU A 88 0.42 -9.15 5.61
CA LEU A 88 0.52 -10.09 4.48
C LEU A 88 -0.76 -10.89 4.25
N LEU A 89 -1.37 -11.43 5.30
CA LEU A 89 -2.59 -12.24 5.15
C LEU A 89 -3.80 -11.39 4.76
N PRO A 90 -4.09 -10.25 5.40
CA PRO A 90 -5.11 -9.32 4.93
C PRO A 90 -4.92 -8.90 3.46
N TYR A 91 -3.68 -8.68 3.03
CA TYR A 91 -3.36 -8.40 1.63
C TYR A 91 -3.72 -9.57 0.71
N ILE A 92 -3.31 -10.79 1.06
CA ILE A 92 -3.61 -12.01 0.29
C ILE A 92 -5.12 -12.19 0.14
N ASP A 93 -5.88 -12.09 1.23
CA ASP A 93 -7.32 -12.26 1.22
C ASP A 93 -7.99 -11.21 0.30
N ARG A 94 -7.52 -9.97 0.36
CA ARG A 94 -8.05 -8.91 -0.49
C ARG A 94 -7.67 -9.09 -1.96
N LYS A 95 -6.46 -9.56 -2.23
CA LYS A 95 -6.01 -9.91 -3.58
C LYS A 95 -6.86 -11.05 -4.17
N LEU A 96 -7.13 -12.09 -3.40
CA LEU A 96 -7.98 -13.21 -3.83
C LEU A 96 -9.42 -12.74 -4.10
N GLN A 97 -9.96 -11.87 -3.27
CA GLN A 97 -11.27 -11.26 -3.50
C GLN A 97 -11.30 -10.47 -4.81
N ALA A 98 -10.28 -9.66 -5.08
CA ALA A 98 -10.17 -8.92 -6.33
C ALA A 98 -10.11 -9.86 -7.55
N LEU A 99 -9.33 -10.93 -7.46
CA LEU A 99 -9.28 -11.96 -8.51
C LEU A 99 -10.63 -12.68 -8.69
N TYR A 100 -11.37 -12.91 -7.61
CA TYR A 100 -12.71 -13.47 -7.71
C TYR A 100 -13.67 -12.51 -8.42
N ASP A 101 -13.61 -11.24 -8.10
CA ASP A 101 -14.45 -10.19 -8.70
C ASP A 101 -14.24 -10.08 -10.22
N THR A 102 -13.03 -10.37 -10.74
CA THR A 102 -12.78 -10.34 -12.19
C THR A 102 -13.57 -11.39 -12.98
N LYS A 103 -14.15 -12.40 -12.31
CA LYS A 103 -15.01 -13.41 -12.96
C LYS A 103 -16.34 -12.84 -13.43
N ASP A 104 -16.79 -11.71 -12.87
CA ASP A 104 -17.90 -10.91 -13.36
C ASP A 104 -17.38 -9.59 -13.95
N PRO A 105 -17.10 -9.55 -15.26
CA PRO A 105 -16.52 -8.37 -15.92
C PRO A 105 -17.36 -7.11 -15.78
N MET A 106 -18.69 -7.22 -15.73
CA MET A 106 -19.58 -6.07 -15.61
C MET A 106 -19.49 -5.46 -14.22
N THR A 107 -19.59 -6.25 -13.18
CA THR A 107 -19.45 -5.78 -11.79
C THR A 107 -18.04 -5.27 -11.53
N PHE A 108 -17.01 -5.96 -12.01
CA PHE A 108 -15.63 -5.52 -11.88
C PHE A 108 -15.36 -4.21 -12.64
N GLY A 109 -15.81 -4.10 -13.90
CA GLY A 109 -15.70 -2.88 -14.71
C GLY A 109 -16.38 -1.68 -14.05
N ARG A 110 -17.55 -1.89 -13.44
CA ARG A 110 -18.24 -0.84 -12.68
C ARG A 110 -17.41 -0.35 -11.48
N LYS A 111 -16.78 -1.27 -10.73
CA LYS A 111 -15.87 -0.92 -9.63
C LYS A 111 -14.67 -0.12 -10.13
N CYS A 112 -14.05 -0.53 -11.23
CA CYS A 112 -12.93 0.18 -11.86
C CYS A 112 -13.34 1.60 -12.28
N LEU A 113 -14.49 1.74 -12.94
CA LEU A 113 -15.01 3.06 -13.34
C LEU A 113 -15.22 3.98 -12.14
N MET A 114 -15.83 3.48 -11.07
CA MET A 114 -16.06 4.25 -9.85
C MET A 114 -14.74 4.68 -9.20
N ASN A 115 -13.73 3.80 -9.16
CA ASN A 115 -12.41 4.15 -8.65
C ASN A 115 -11.74 5.24 -9.51
N THR A 116 -11.85 5.12 -10.84
CA THR A 116 -11.32 6.13 -11.76
C THR A 116 -12.00 7.48 -11.56
N CYS A 117 -13.32 7.51 -11.43
CA CYS A 117 -14.07 8.73 -11.16
C CYS A 117 -13.71 9.37 -9.80
N ALA A 118 -13.39 8.55 -8.82
CA ALA A 118 -13.00 9.00 -7.48
C ALA A 118 -11.50 9.33 -7.35
N ALA A 119 -10.70 9.18 -8.42
CA ALA A 119 -9.25 9.37 -8.36
C ALA A 119 -8.80 10.84 -8.35
N GLY A 120 -9.70 11.80 -8.55
CA GLY A 120 -9.38 13.23 -8.55
C GLY A 120 -8.55 13.71 -7.35
N PRO A 121 -8.83 13.28 -6.10
CA PRO A 121 -8.01 13.63 -4.94
C PRO A 121 -6.55 13.17 -5.02
N PHE A 122 -6.23 12.20 -5.88
CA PHE A 122 -4.87 11.67 -6.07
C PHE A 122 -4.13 12.32 -7.26
N SER A 123 -4.70 13.38 -7.84
CA SER A 123 -4.03 14.15 -8.90
C SER A 123 -2.75 14.80 -8.36
N SER A 124 -1.66 14.66 -9.12
CA SER A 124 -0.40 15.35 -8.84
C SER A 124 -0.57 16.87 -8.82
N ASP A 125 -1.36 17.41 -9.75
CA ASP A 125 -1.61 18.84 -9.86
C ASP A 125 -2.27 19.40 -8.59
N ARG A 126 -3.23 18.67 -8.03
CA ARG A 126 -3.84 19.02 -6.75
C ARG A 126 -2.80 19.01 -5.64
N THR A 127 -2.01 17.96 -5.56
CA THR A 127 -1.00 17.78 -4.50
C THR A 127 0.05 18.89 -4.55
N ILE A 128 0.58 19.20 -5.73
CA ILE A 128 1.57 20.26 -5.91
C ILE A 128 0.97 21.63 -5.58
N ARG A 129 -0.27 21.89 -6.01
CA ARG A 129 -0.97 23.15 -5.66
C ARG A 129 -1.13 23.29 -4.15
N GLN A 130 -1.56 22.23 -3.49
CA GLN A 130 -1.73 22.21 -2.05
C GLN A 130 -0.39 22.45 -1.33
N TYR A 131 0.71 21.86 -1.77
CA TYR A 131 2.03 22.13 -1.22
C TYR A 131 2.45 23.60 -1.45
N ALA A 132 2.19 24.14 -2.64
CA ALA A 132 2.53 25.53 -2.96
C ALA A 132 1.79 26.50 -2.01
N GLU A 133 0.51 26.28 -1.81
CA GLU A 133 -0.37 27.13 -0.98
C GLU A 133 -0.12 26.93 0.52
N GLU A 134 -0.13 25.68 1.01
CA GLU A 134 -0.18 25.38 2.46
C GLU A 134 1.20 25.26 3.10
N ILE A 135 2.23 24.87 2.34
CA ILE A 135 3.58 24.60 2.87
C ILE A 135 4.57 25.64 2.42
N TRP A 136 4.63 25.92 1.11
CA TRP A 136 5.63 26.84 0.56
C TRP A 136 5.16 28.29 0.52
N HIS A 137 3.85 28.53 0.60
CA HIS A 137 3.23 29.86 0.53
C HIS A 137 3.65 30.65 -0.72
N ILE A 138 3.73 29.97 -1.87
CA ILE A 138 4.09 30.55 -3.15
C ILE A 138 2.90 30.48 -4.13
N ALA A 139 2.79 31.51 -4.98
CA ALA A 139 1.81 31.54 -6.05
C ALA A 139 2.40 30.92 -7.35
N PRO A 140 1.58 30.20 -8.16
CA PRO A 140 2.01 29.73 -9.48
C PRO A 140 2.39 30.89 -10.38
N LEU A 141 3.46 30.74 -11.15
CA LEU A 141 3.83 31.69 -12.19
C LEU A 141 2.95 31.47 -13.40
N THR A 142 2.36 32.55 -13.93
CA THR A 142 1.65 32.52 -15.20
C THR A 142 2.67 32.64 -16.33
N VAL A 143 2.81 31.61 -17.15
CA VAL A 143 3.62 31.64 -18.35
C VAL A 143 2.73 32.05 -19.53
N GLU A 144 3.06 33.13 -20.25
CA GLU A 144 2.36 33.55 -21.44
C GLU A 144 2.36 32.41 -22.48
N GLY A 145 1.17 32.04 -22.98
CA GLY A 145 0.99 30.92 -23.93
C GLY A 145 0.69 29.56 -23.28
N SER A 146 0.68 29.42 -21.96
CA SER A 146 0.15 28.23 -21.30
C SER A 146 -1.38 28.23 -21.35
N LEU A 147 -1.96 27.07 -21.72
CA LEU A 147 -3.41 26.89 -21.59
C LEU A 147 -3.84 27.14 -20.14
N PRO A 148 -4.93 27.88 -19.89
CA PRO A 148 -5.43 28.08 -18.55
C PRO A 148 -5.70 26.72 -17.91
N PHE A 149 -5.05 26.40 -16.82
CA PHE A 149 -5.40 25.25 -16.00
C PHE A 149 -6.88 25.34 -15.65
N GLY A 150 -7.64 24.30 -16.04
CA GLY A 150 -9.08 24.30 -15.92
C GLY A 150 -9.53 24.81 -14.56
N THR A 151 -10.29 25.87 -14.57
CA THR A 151 -11.03 26.33 -13.41
C THR A 151 -12.00 25.21 -13.04
N ALA A 152 -11.67 24.46 -11.99
CA ALA A 152 -12.60 23.54 -11.40
C ALA A 152 -13.78 24.36 -10.91
N SER A 153 -14.90 24.26 -11.65
CA SER A 153 -16.18 24.85 -11.25
C SER A 153 -16.58 24.23 -9.91
N THR A 154 -16.55 25.03 -8.86
CA THR A 154 -17.17 24.69 -7.58
C THR A 154 -18.69 24.67 -7.77
N HIS A 155 -19.27 23.47 -7.78
CA HIS A 155 -20.66 23.21 -7.46
C HIS A 155 -20.77 22.08 -6.46
#